data_e7df1cea6f44b1596c59279828ea9bc4
#
_entry.id   e7df1cea6f44b1596c59279828ea9bc4
#
_cell.length_a   1.000
_cell.length_b   1.000
_cell.length_c   1.000
_cell.angle_alpha   90.00
_cell.angle_beta   90.00
_cell.angle_gamma   90.00
#
_symmetry.space_group_name_H-M   'P 1'
#
loop_
_entity.id
_entity.type
_entity.pdbx_description
1 polymer ?
#
loop_
_entity_poly.entity_id
_entity_poly.type
_entity_poly.pdbx_seq_one_letter_code
_entity_poly.pdbx_strand_id
1 'polypeptide(L)'
;MNFPVSADVQFIPGTGKLFIDSLVDPSGNPVNVLDIDVGFTVNGHLELPGWLTGNGVVRLSADEIGGPIDKEIGHADIPITGSDSPNDPPTLTYYWSITVQSPTLPDESKMYQFGVVFVLQTLKGGHTDIGGFFDLGAFLVV
;
A
#
# COMPACT_ATOMS: atom_id res chain seq x y z
N MET A 1 0.69 15.09 6.68
CA MET A 1 0.17 14.53 5.41
C MET A 1 -1.34 14.59 5.44
N ASN A 2 -1.96 15.00 4.34
CA ASN A 2 -3.42 15.04 4.21
C ASN A 2 -3.92 13.73 3.59
N PHE A 3 -4.86 13.09 4.24
CA PHE A 3 -5.54 11.91 3.72
C PHE A 3 -7.00 12.26 3.37
N PRO A 4 -7.61 11.59 2.38
CA PRO A 4 -7.03 10.57 1.52
C PRO A 4 -6.11 11.15 0.44
N VAL A 5 -5.11 10.37 0.05
CA VAL A 5 -4.20 10.68 -1.05
C VAL A 5 -4.19 9.51 -2.03
N SER A 6 -3.89 9.78 -3.29
CA SER A 6 -3.98 8.75 -4.32
C SER A 6 -2.85 8.80 -5.34
N ALA A 7 -2.59 7.66 -5.96
CA ALA A 7 -1.72 7.50 -7.11
C ALA A 7 -2.44 6.68 -8.19
N ASP A 8 -2.05 6.86 -9.44
CA ASP A 8 -2.61 6.10 -10.54
C ASP A 8 -2.07 4.67 -10.54
N VAL A 9 -2.96 3.72 -10.80
CA VAL A 9 -2.62 2.33 -11.12
C VAL A 9 -2.67 2.20 -12.64
N GLN A 10 -1.55 1.88 -13.26
CA GLN A 10 -1.42 1.82 -14.71
C GLN A 10 -1.81 0.44 -15.24
N PHE A 11 -2.59 0.42 -16.31
CA PHE A 11 -2.88 -0.77 -17.10
C PHE A 11 -3.32 -0.35 -18.50
N ILE A 12 -3.32 -1.28 -19.43
CA ILE A 12 -3.79 -1.04 -20.79
C ILE A 12 -5.11 -1.81 -21.01
N PRO A 13 -6.23 -1.15 -21.34
CA PRO A 13 -6.35 0.27 -21.76
C PRO A 13 -6.87 1.19 -20.63
N GLY A 14 -6.11 1.59 -19.67
CA GLY A 14 -6.63 2.55 -18.72
C GLY A 14 -5.86 2.69 -17.42
N THR A 15 -6.54 3.22 -16.42
CA THR A 15 -5.99 3.45 -15.09
C THR A 15 -7.01 3.15 -14.01
N GLY A 16 -6.52 2.70 -12.86
CA GLY A 16 -7.25 2.69 -11.61
C GLY A 16 -6.62 3.68 -10.64
N LYS A 17 -7.01 3.60 -9.38
CA LYS A 17 -6.49 4.45 -8.31
C LYS A 17 -6.08 3.63 -7.11
N LEU A 18 -4.94 3.97 -6.53
CA LEU A 18 -4.48 3.50 -5.23
C LEU A 18 -4.61 4.65 -4.24
N PHE A 19 -5.39 4.45 -3.18
CA PHE A 19 -5.61 5.46 -2.14
C PHE A 19 -4.95 5.04 -0.84
N ILE A 20 -4.36 6.03 -0.17
CA ILE A 20 -3.93 5.90 1.23
C ILE A 20 -4.95 6.66 2.07
N ASP A 21 -5.67 5.95 2.93
CA ASP A 21 -6.76 6.53 3.72
C ASP A 21 -6.29 7.01 5.09
N SER A 22 -5.42 6.24 5.74
CA SER A 22 -4.92 6.62 7.07
C SER A 22 -3.61 5.92 7.42
N LEU A 23 -2.87 6.55 8.31
CA LEU A 23 -1.70 5.99 9.00
C LEU A 23 -1.95 6.22 10.49
N VAL A 24 -2.15 5.15 11.23
CA VAL A 24 -2.63 5.21 12.62
C VAL A 24 -1.82 4.32 13.55
N ASP A 25 -1.82 4.67 14.84
CA ASP A 25 -1.30 3.81 15.90
C ASP A 25 -2.31 2.70 16.27
N PRO A 26 -1.96 1.77 17.18
CA PRO A 26 -2.90 0.70 17.56
C PRO A 26 -4.19 1.20 18.21
N SER A 27 -4.24 2.43 18.70
CA SER A 27 -5.45 3.03 19.25
C SER A 27 -6.31 3.71 18.18
N GLY A 28 -5.86 3.71 16.93
CA GLY A 28 -6.57 4.33 15.81
C GLY A 28 -6.32 5.83 15.65
N ASN A 29 -5.35 6.39 16.36
CA ASN A 29 -5.00 7.80 16.26
C ASN A 29 -3.99 8.05 15.14
N PRO A 30 -4.12 9.16 14.37
CA PRO A 30 -3.13 9.55 13.38
C PRO A 30 -1.75 9.75 14.00
N VAL A 31 -0.69 9.37 13.28
CA VAL A 31 0.69 9.48 13.74
C VAL A 31 1.57 10.21 12.75
N ASN A 32 2.51 11.00 13.27
CA ASN A 32 3.55 11.69 12.51
C ASN A 32 4.93 11.12 12.80
N VAL A 33 5.10 10.56 13.99
CA VAL A 33 6.30 9.86 14.44
C VAL A 33 5.89 8.42 14.70
N LEU A 34 6.62 7.48 14.12
CA LEU A 34 6.30 6.07 14.21
C LEU A 34 7.15 5.41 15.29
N ASP A 35 6.49 4.86 16.30
CA ASP A 35 7.15 4.07 17.34
C ASP A 35 7.14 2.60 16.92
N ILE A 36 8.34 2.06 16.63
CA ILE A 36 8.47 0.69 16.12
C ILE A 36 8.08 -0.35 17.18
N ASP A 37 8.22 -0.03 18.47
CA ASP A 37 7.82 -0.95 19.55
C ASP A 37 6.31 -1.04 19.72
N VAL A 38 5.60 0.02 19.37
CA VAL A 38 4.13 0.09 19.44
C VAL A 38 3.50 -0.43 18.16
N GLY A 39 4.10 -0.12 17.03
CA GLY A 39 3.58 -0.47 15.72
C GLY A 39 2.66 0.60 15.13
N PHE A 40 2.23 0.36 13.90
CA PHE A 40 1.33 1.25 13.19
C PHE A 40 0.61 0.49 12.08
N THR A 41 -0.47 1.07 11.58
CA THR A 41 -1.25 0.50 10.48
C THR A 41 -1.45 1.54 9.38
N VAL A 42 -1.19 1.12 8.15
CA VAL A 42 -1.53 1.88 6.96
C VAL A 42 -2.79 1.28 6.37
N ASN A 43 -3.82 2.08 6.23
CA ASN A 43 -5.08 1.69 5.62
C ASN A 43 -5.24 2.36 4.27
N GLY A 44 -5.78 1.64 3.32
CA GLY A 44 -6.04 2.20 2.01
C GLY A 44 -7.09 1.42 1.25
N HIS A 45 -7.29 1.82 0.01
CA HIS A 45 -8.15 1.10 -0.90
C HIS A 45 -7.70 1.27 -2.34
N LEU A 46 -8.18 0.38 -3.18
CA LEU A 46 -7.98 0.39 -4.62
C LEU A 46 -9.32 0.64 -5.30
N GLU A 47 -9.31 1.44 -6.34
CA GLU A 47 -10.43 1.53 -7.27
C GLU A 47 -9.97 1.02 -8.63
N LEU A 48 -10.52 -0.10 -9.05
CA LEU A 48 -10.13 -0.79 -10.27
C LEU A 48 -11.34 -1.07 -11.15
N PRO A 49 -11.14 -1.24 -12.48
CA PRO A 49 -12.25 -1.62 -13.34
C PRO A 49 -12.91 -2.91 -12.88
N GLY A 50 -14.23 -2.96 -12.99
CA GLY A 50 -15.00 -4.10 -12.50
C GLY A 50 -14.73 -5.41 -13.22
N TRP A 51 -14.12 -5.38 -14.40
CA TRP A 51 -13.77 -6.59 -15.17
C TRP A 51 -12.42 -7.20 -14.81
N LEU A 52 -11.61 -6.47 -14.03
CA LEU A 52 -10.25 -6.91 -13.70
C LEU A 52 -10.29 -8.00 -12.64
N THR A 53 -9.52 -9.08 -12.86
CA THR A 53 -9.38 -10.19 -11.91
C THR A 53 -7.91 -10.53 -11.72
N GLY A 54 -7.60 -11.08 -10.56
CA GLY A 54 -6.23 -11.51 -10.24
C GLY A 54 -5.96 -11.48 -8.75
N ASN A 55 -4.69 -11.47 -8.43
CA ASN A 55 -4.17 -11.39 -7.07
C ASN A 55 -3.48 -10.04 -6.88
N GLY A 56 -4.09 -9.15 -6.15
CA GLY A 56 -3.49 -7.86 -5.80
C GLY A 56 -2.53 -8.01 -4.64
N VAL A 57 -1.38 -7.37 -4.72
CA VAL A 57 -0.42 -7.28 -3.61
C VAL A 57 -0.06 -5.82 -3.41
N VAL A 58 -0.27 -5.34 -2.20
CA VAL A 58 0.19 -4.01 -1.77
C VAL A 58 1.35 -4.21 -0.81
N ARG A 59 2.48 -3.57 -1.11
CA ARG A 59 3.70 -3.65 -0.30
C ARG A 59 4.05 -2.29 0.26
N LEU A 60 4.43 -2.27 1.53
CA LEU A 60 4.97 -1.09 2.20
C LEU A 60 6.46 -1.28 2.39
N SER A 61 7.26 -0.35 1.88
CA SER A 61 8.71 -0.37 2.04
C SER A 61 9.22 0.86 2.74
N ALA A 62 10.35 0.70 3.43
CA ALA A 62 11.05 1.74 4.15
C ALA A 62 12.48 1.86 3.60
N ASP A 63 12.85 3.08 3.23
CA ASP A 63 14.21 3.41 2.75
C ASP A 63 14.82 4.44 3.71
N GLU A 64 15.88 4.04 4.42
CA GLU A 64 16.56 4.91 5.37
C GLU A 64 17.21 6.08 4.66
N ILE A 65 16.85 7.29 5.08
CA ILE A 65 17.43 8.50 4.50
C ILE A 65 18.87 8.65 4.96
N GLY A 66 19.80 8.56 4.00
CA GLY A 66 21.23 8.66 4.28
C GLY A 66 21.86 7.42 4.87
N GLY A 67 21.18 6.29 4.89
CA GLY A 67 21.66 5.03 5.45
C GLY A 67 21.39 3.83 4.54
N PRO A 68 21.83 2.62 4.96
CA PRO A 68 21.80 1.45 4.08
C PRO A 68 20.50 0.67 4.09
N ILE A 69 19.55 0.96 4.99
CA ILE A 69 18.33 0.15 5.13
C ILE A 69 17.32 0.53 4.05
N ASP A 70 16.95 -0.47 3.25
CA ASP A 70 15.92 -0.36 2.21
C ASP A 70 15.24 -1.73 2.12
N LYS A 71 14.02 -1.83 2.66
CA LYS A 71 13.33 -3.11 2.70
C LYS A 71 11.82 -2.99 2.79
N GLU A 72 11.14 -4.05 2.36
CA GLU A 72 9.72 -4.23 2.62
C GLU A 72 9.49 -4.49 4.11
N ILE A 73 8.54 -3.77 4.69
CA ILE A 73 8.19 -3.89 6.11
C ILE A 73 6.78 -4.44 6.34
N GLY A 74 6.02 -4.63 5.29
CA GLY A 74 4.71 -5.23 5.37
C GLY A 74 4.05 -5.35 4.01
N HIS A 75 3.02 -6.19 3.93
CA HIS A 75 2.25 -6.34 2.71
C HIS A 75 0.82 -6.81 3.02
N ALA A 76 -0.07 -6.62 2.05
CA ALA A 76 -1.43 -7.15 2.07
C ALA A 76 -1.73 -7.81 0.74
N ASP A 77 -2.34 -8.98 0.79
CA ASP A 77 -2.84 -9.71 -0.36
C ASP A 77 -4.33 -9.41 -0.51
N ILE A 78 -4.73 -9.04 -1.74
CA ILE A 78 -6.10 -8.61 -2.00
C ILE A 78 -6.62 -9.38 -3.21
N PRO A 79 -7.56 -10.31 -3.01
CA PRO A 79 -8.22 -10.95 -4.14
C PRO A 79 -8.96 -9.90 -4.97
N ILE A 80 -8.60 -9.78 -6.24
CA ILE A 80 -9.29 -8.91 -7.19
C ILE A 80 -10.26 -9.80 -7.95
N THR A 81 -11.52 -9.72 -7.55
CA THR A 81 -12.53 -10.69 -7.98
C THR A 81 -13.28 -10.28 -9.23
N GLY A 82 -13.39 -8.98 -9.47
CA GLY A 82 -14.03 -8.47 -10.65
C GLY A 82 -15.41 -9.04 -10.94
N SER A 83 -15.98 -8.68 -12.08
CA SER A 83 -17.15 -9.33 -12.63
C SER A 83 -16.88 -9.75 -14.07
N ASP A 84 -17.56 -10.80 -14.53
CA ASP A 84 -17.42 -11.26 -15.92
C ASP A 84 -18.01 -10.29 -16.93
N SER A 85 -18.74 -9.27 -16.46
CA SER A 85 -19.31 -8.25 -17.31
C SER A 85 -18.40 -7.02 -17.35
N PRO A 86 -17.86 -6.63 -18.50
CA PRO A 86 -17.01 -5.44 -18.59
C PRO A 86 -17.76 -4.13 -18.36
N ASN A 87 -19.08 -4.16 -18.28
CA ASN A 87 -19.91 -2.96 -18.19
C ASN A 87 -20.55 -2.74 -16.82
N ASP A 88 -20.41 -3.70 -15.87
CA ASP A 88 -21.12 -3.62 -14.61
C ASP A 88 -20.42 -4.42 -13.51
N PRO A 89 -20.06 -3.80 -12.37
CA PRO A 89 -19.98 -2.35 -12.18
C PRO A 89 -18.78 -1.75 -12.91
N PRO A 90 -18.81 -0.45 -13.26
CA PRO A 90 -17.68 0.17 -13.98
C PRO A 90 -16.41 0.22 -13.14
N THR A 91 -16.54 0.33 -11.81
CA THR A 91 -15.42 0.40 -10.88
C THR A 91 -15.76 -0.36 -9.60
N LEU A 92 -14.83 -1.14 -9.11
CA LEU A 92 -14.92 -1.83 -7.82
C LEU A 92 -13.88 -1.28 -6.86
N THR A 93 -14.25 -1.22 -5.59
CA THR A 93 -13.38 -0.77 -4.51
C THR A 93 -12.92 -1.95 -3.68
N TYR A 94 -11.60 -2.03 -3.43
CA TYR A 94 -10.98 -3.08 -2.62
C TYR A 94 -10.22 -2.43 -1.47
N TYR A 95 -10.62 -2.72 -0.24
CA TYR A 95 -9.95 -2.19 0.96
C TYR A 95 -8.82 -3.09 1.39
N TRP A 96 -7.74 -2.48 1.91
CA TRP A 96 -6.59 -3.19 2.44
C TRP A 96 -6.03 -2.49 3.67
N SER A 97 -5.30 -3.25 4.49
CA SER A 97 -4.57 -2.74 5.65
C SER A 97 -3.23 -3.45 5.76
N ILE A 98 -2.20 -2.70 6.12
CA ILE A 98 -0.88 -3.24 6.44
C ILE A 98 -0.54 -2.82 7.85
N THR A 99 -0.40 -3.79 8.75
CA THR A 99 0.01 -3.54 10.13
C THR A 99 1.48 -3.91 10.28
N VAL A 100 2.27 -2.93 10.74
CA VAL A 100 3.70 -3.11 11.01
C VAL A 100 3.90 -3.18 12.50
N GLN A 101 4.54 -4.27 12.95
CA GLN A 101 4.86 -4.49 14.36
C GLN A 101 6.36 -4.68 14.53
N SER A 102 6.86 -4.39 15.75
CA SER A 102 8.25 -4.59 16.12
C SER A 102 8.66 -6.07 16.00
N PRO A 103 9.90 -6.40 15.65
CA PRO A 103 11.04 -5.53 15.33
C PRO A 103 11.35 -5.45 13.83
N THR A 104 10.55 -4.74 13.07
CA THR A 104 10.71 -4.64 11.61
C THR A 104 11.87 -3.74 11.20
N LEU A 105 12.12 -2.68 11.97
CA LEU A 105 13.22 -1.73 11.78
C LEU A 105 14.06 -1.65 13.04
N PRO A 106 15.33 -1.19 12.93
CA PRO A 106 16.19 -1.04 14.12
C PRO A 106 15.60 -0.09 15.15
N ASP A 107 15.82 -0.40 16.43
CA ASP A 107 15.43 0.42 17.57
C ASP A 107 16.37 1.61 17.76
N GLU A 108 16.39 2.48 16.77
CA GLU A 108 17.16 3.72 16.73
C GLU A 108 16.33 4.80 16.06
N SER A 109 16.43 6.04 16.55
CA SER A 109 15.74 7.17 15.92
C SER A 109 16.36 7.48 14.58
N LYS A 110 15.63 7.22 13.50
CA LYS A 110 16.06 7.44 12.12
C LYS A 110 14.92 7.92 11.24
N MET A 111 15.29 8.62 10.19
CA MET A 111 14.33 9.05 9.16
C MET A 111 14.26 8.02 8.04
N TYR A 112 13.04 7.66 7.66
CA TYR A 112 12.77 6.76 6.55
C TYR A 112 11.81 7.39 5.56
N GLN A 113 12.07 7.14 4.28
CA GLN A 113 11.12 7.39 3.21
C GLN A 113 10.26 6.14 3.05
N PHE A 114 8.93 6.29 3.14
CA PHE A 114 8.02 5.17 2.96
C PHE A 114 7.41 5.20 1.57
N GLY A 115 7.28 4.02 0.97
CA GLY A 115 6.64 3.84 -0.32
C GLY A 115 5.62 2.72 -0.27
N VAL A 116 4.52 2.89 -0.99
CA VAL A 116 3.48 1.87 -1.16
C VAL A 116 3.44 1.48 -2.62
N VAL A 117 3.58 0.19 -2.90
CA VAL A 117 3.55 -0.36 -4.25
C VAL A 117 2.38 -1.33 -4.35
N PHE A 118 1.53 -1.14 -5.36
CA PHE A 118 0.54 -2.13 -5.76
C PHE A 118 0.99 -2.82 -7.02
N VAL A 119 0.89 -4.15 -7.05
CA VAL A 119 1.05 -4.96 -8.25
C VAL A 119 -0.09 -5.94 -8.35
N LEU A 120 -0.54 -6.18 -9.58
CA LEU A 120 -1.51 -7.23 -9.87
C LEU A 120 -0.77 -8.44 -10.43
N GLN A 121 -1.02 -9.60 -9.84
CA GLN A 121 -0.55 -10.90 -10.33
C GLN A 121 -1.71 -11.65 -10.97
N THR A 122 -1.40 -12.56 -11.89
CA THR A 122 -2.42 -13.49 -12.38
C THR A 122 -2.86 -14.43 -11.26
N LEU A 123 -3.99 -15.10 -11.41
CA LEU A 123 -4.48 -16.06 -10.41
C LEU A 123 -3.50 -17.19 -10.12
N LYS A 124 -2.57 -17.46 -11.04
CA LYS A 124 -1.49 -18.46 -10.87
C LYS A 124 -0.19 -17.87 -10.34
N GLY A 125 -0.20 -16.59 -9.93
CA GLY A 125 0.97 -15.90 -9.37
C GLY A 125 1.93 -15.32 -10.41
N GLY A 126 1.58 -15.33 -11.69
CA GLY A 126 2.40 -14.73 -12.73
C GLY A 126 2.38 -13.20 -12.68
N HIS A 127 3.43 -12.58 -13.20
CA HIS A 127 3.53 -11.12 -13.23
C HIS A 127 2.63 -10.51 -14.32
N THR A 128 2.14 -9.32 -14.04
CA THR A 128 1.46 -8.45 -15.01
C THR A 128 2.16 -7.09 -15.03
N ASP A 129 1.84 -6.28 -16.03
CA ASP A 129 2.32 -4.89 -16.11
C ASP A 129 1.37 -3.90 -15.39
N ILE A 130 0.45 -4.42 -14.57
CA ILE A 130 -0.52 -3.61 -13.86
C ILE A 130 0.02 -3.29 -12.48
N GLY A 131 0.21 -2.01 -12.20
CA GLY A 131 0.71 -1.59 -10.91
C GLY A 131 0.67 -0.09 -10.70
N GLY A 132 0.93 0.32 -9.48
CA GLY A 132 1.00 1.71 -9.07
C GLY A 132 1.96 1.88 -7.89
N PHE A 133 2.44 3.11 -7.74
CA PHE A 133 3.35 3.48 -6.66
C PHE A 133 2.88 4.77 -6.02
N PHE A 134 2.93 4.83 -4.70
CA PHE A 134 2.66 6.04 -3.94
C PHE A 134 3.81 6.30 -2.97
N ASP A 135 4.39 7.51 -3.05
CA ASP A 135 5.38 7.99 -2.08
C ASP A 135 4.64 8.52 -0.86
N LEU A 136 4.70 7.78 0.24
CA LEU A 136 4.02 8.14 1.48
C LEU A 136 4.69 9.31 2.20
N GLY A 137 5.96 9.58 1.91
CA GLY A 137 6.74 10.64 2.53
C GLY A 137 7.76 10.14 3.54
N ALA A 138 8.41 11.09 4.20
CA ALA A 138 9.44 10.82 5.19
C ALA A 138 8.86 10.86 6.60
N PHE A 139 9.23 9.87 7.41
CA PHE A 139 8.78 9.75 8.80
C PHE A 139 9.97 9.48 9.72
N LEU A 140 9.94 10.09 10.90
CA LEU A 140 10.84 9.72 11.98
C LEU A 140 10.32 8.42 12.62
N VAL A 141 11.19 7.41 12.67
CA VAL A 141 10.90 6.14 13.35
C VAL A 141 11.76 6.09 14.60
N VAL A 142 11.13 5.88 15.73
CA VAL A 142 11.78 5.82 17.02
C VAL A 142 11.66 4.45 17.68
#